data_97a98d06620b90d030c07fa2fc5d01fe
#
_entry.id   97a98d06620b90d030c07fa2fc5d01fe
#
_cell.length_a   1.000
_cell.length_b   1.000
_cell.length_c   1.000
_cell.angle_alpha   90.00
_cell.angle_beta   90.00
_cell.angle_gamma   90.00
#
_symmetry.space_group_name_H-M   'P 1'
#
loop_
_entity.id
_entity.type
_entity.pdbx_description
1 polymer ?
#
loop_
_entity_poly.entity_id
_entity_poly.type
_entity_poly.pdbx_seq_one_letter_code
_entity_poly.pdbx_strand_id
1 'polypeptide(L)'
;MVNQFRQVVSAYINQNSKEKNWEEIRELFTVYSYVAFLLVAIKNTTGKVDRVKERAISLGLESKDNLNLLFSYPATENIAEEIARIIDDETQIDINAVYQAYLSVDYRMCNNLVEFSGGKNGRDTLGSYYTQEEFAYEITKKAIDEYLVNCITNPNIISVADFSCGGGAFLIAAYKVCKDYGIKVKLVGVDVDPIATMITRSRLIEEHVGNNAQHIILGNPLLTVSNSQKSTKAFSMALSGRYYNSDLAIDINESYDVAIGNPP
;
A
#
# COMPACT_ATOMS: atom_id res chain seq x y z
N MET A 1 11.34 -15.27 5.28
CA MET A 1 11.15 -13.82 5.03
C MET A 1 10.11 -13.20 5.96
N VAL A 2 8.78 -13.46 5.87
CA VAL A 2 7.75 -12.79 6.70
C VAL A 2 8.05 -12.86 8.20
N ASN A 3 8.41 -14.03 8.72
CA ASN A 3 8.78 -14.18 10.12
C ASN A 3 10.04 -13.40 10.50
N GLN A 4 11.01 -13.29 9.59
CA GLN A 4 12.22 -12.48 9.80
C GLN A 4 11.88 -10.99 9.83
N PHE A 5 10.99 -10.50 8.96
CA PHE A 5 10.49 -9.12 9.02
C PHE A 5 9.84 -8.82 10.36
N ARG A 6 8.95 -9.71 10.83
CA ARG A 6 8.31 -9.56 12.14
C ARG A 6 9.32 -9.55 13.27
N GLN A 7 10.32 -10.42 13.25
CA GLN A 7 11.38 -10.47 14.25
C GLN A 7 12.19 -9.16 14.29
N VAL A 8 12.60 -8.65 13.13
CA VAL A 8 13.31 -7.37 13.04
C VAL A 8 12.45 -6.24 13.59
N VAL A 9 11.22 -6.10 13.09
CA VAL A 9 10.30 -5.04 13.53
C VAL A 9 10.05 -5.10 15.04
N SER A 10 9.71 -6.27 15.60
CA SER A 10 9.47 -6.41 17.04
C SER A 10 10.72 -6.16 17.88
N ALA A 11 11.90 -6.59 17.43
CA ALA A 11 13.15 -6.36 18.16
C ALA A 11 13.44 -4.85 18.28
N TYR A 12 13.32 -4.09 17.20
CA TYR A 12 13.55 -2.65 17.23
C TYR A 12 12.47 -1.88 18.00
N ILE A 13 11.21 -2.30 17.93
CA ILE A 13 10.16 -1.74 18.79
C ILE A 13 10.53 -1.97 20.27
N ASN A 14 10.89 -3.19 20.65
CA ASN A 14 11.22 -3.53 22.03
C ASN A 14 12.44 -2.78 22.57
N GLN A 15 13.42 -2.49 21.72
CA GLN A 15 14.58 -1.64 22.08
C GLN A 15 14.18 -0.17 22.32
N ASN A 16 13.19 0.33 21.59
CA ASN A 16 12.82 1.74 21.57
C ASN A 16 11.52 2.06 22.34
N SER A 17 10.85 1.05 22.95
CA SER A 17 9.51 1.21 23.52
C SER A 17 9.44 1.20 25.06
N LYS A 18 10.57 1.13 25.78
CA LYS A 18 10.61 0.91 27.24
C LYS A 18 9.78 1.89 28.08
N GLU A 19 9.42 3.06 27.52
CA GLU A 19 8.62 4.09 28.18
C GLU A 19 7.45 4.59 27.31
N LYS A 20 7.14 3.89 26.20
CA LYS A 20 6.14 4.32 25.23
C LYS A 20 4.75 3.78 25.53
N ASN A 21 3.74 4.60 25.23
CA ASN A 21 2.35 4.16 25.25
C ASN A 21 2.00 3.33 24.01
N TRP A 22 0.81 2.73 24.01
CA TRP A 22 0.36 1.85 22.94
C TRP A 22 0.22 2.56 21.58
N GLU A 23 -0.14 3.83 21.54
CA GLU A 23 -0.25 4.61 20.30
C GLU A 23 1.11 4.80 19.65
N GLU A 24 2.12 5.14 20.43
CA GLU A 24 3.50 5.29 19.94
C GLU A 24 4.09 3.96 19.46
N ILE A 25 3.77 2.85 20.12
CA ILE A 25 4.18 1.51 19.69
C ILE A 25 3.54 1.15 18.34
N ARG A 26 2.25 1.44 18.17
CA ARG A 26 1.55 1.19 16.91
C ARG A 26 2.13 2.03 15.77
N GLU A 27 2.44 3.29 16.03
CA GLU A 27 3.08 4.16 15.05
C GLU A 27 4.46 3.62 14.62
N LEU A 28 5.32 3.25 15.58
CA LEU A 28 6.61 2.61 15.27
C LEU A 28 6.43 1.31 14.48
N PHE A 29 5.45 0.50 14.82
CA PHE A 29 5.15 -0.72 14.08
C PHE A 29 4.83 -0.41 12.61
N THR A 30 3.97 0.57 12.36
CA THR A 30 3.61 0.98 11.00
C THR A 30 4.80 1.56 10.24
N VAL A 31 5.60 2.42 10.87
CA VAL A 31 6.81 3.02 10.29
C VAL A 31 7.83 1.95 9.89
N TYR A 32 8.13 1.05 10.81
CA TYR A 32 9.13 0.00 10.56
C TYR A 32 8.68 -1.01 9.51
N SER A 33 7.38 -1.35 9.52
CA SER A 33 6.77 -2.18 8.49
C SER A 33 6.80 -1.47 7.13
N TYR A 34 6.48 -0.19 7.09
CA TYR A 34 6.54 0.60 5.85
C TYR A 34 7.93 0.57 5.23
N VAL A 35 8.97 0.80 6.03
CA VAL A 35 10.35 0.75 5.56
C VAL A 35 10.69 -0.63 5.00
N ALA A 36 10.28 -1.71 5.68
CA ALA A 36 10.52 -3.07 5.20
C ALA A 36 9.88 -3.32 3.82
N PHE A 37 8.62 -2.96 3.64
CA PHE A 37 7.92 -3.12 2.36
C PHE A 37 8.42 -2.16 1.28
N LEU A 38 8.87 -0.97 1.63
CA LEU A 38 9.51 -0.04 0.69
C LEU A 38 10.79 -0.64 0.09
N LEU A 39 11.60 -1.32 0.91
CA LEU A 39 12.79 -2.00 0.41
C LEU A 39 12.44 -3.15 -0.55
N VAL A 40 11.41 -3.93 -0.23
CA VAL A 40 10.92 -4.98 -1.14
C VAL A 40 10.46 -4.39 -2.48
N ALA A 41 9.68 -3.30 -2.44
CA ALA A 41 9.22 -2.60 -3.64
C ALA A 41 10.39 -2.11 -4.51
N ILE A 42 11.41 -1.51 -3.90
CA ILE A 42 12.63 -1.07 -4.59
C ILE A 42 13.40 -2.26 -5.17
N LYS A 43 13.56 -3.35 -4.39
CA LYS A 43 14.25 -4.57 -4.84
C LYS A 43 13.58 -5.17 -6.07
N ASN A 44 12.26 -5.36 -6.03
CA ASN A 44 11.50 -5.91 -7.14
C ASN A 44 11.65 -5.08 -8.41
N THR A 45 11.57 -3.75 -8.27
CA THR A 45 11.58 -2.83 -9.43
C THR A 45 12.98 -2.64 -10.00
N THR A 46 14.04 -2.68 -9.16
CA THR A 46 15.41 -2.31 -9.58
C THR A 46 16.44 -3.44 -9.50
N GLY A 47 16.07 -4.55 -8.86
CA GLY A 47 17.00 -5.67 -8.56
C GLY A 47 18.00 -5.37 -7.44
N LYS A 48 18.01 -4.16 -6.86
CA LYS A 48 19.00 -3.71 -5.87
C LYS A 48 18.34 -2.95 -4.72
N VAL A 49 18.95 -2.97 -3.54
CA VAL A 49 18.48 -2.31 -2.31
C VAL A 49 19.52 -1.30 -1.81
N ASP A 50 20.00 -0.46 -2.70
CA ASP A 50 20.90 0.65 -2.38
C ASP A 50 20.20 1.99 -2.62
N ARG A 51 20.69 3.08 -2.02
CA ARG A 51 20.18 4.45 -2.20
C ARG A 51 18.65 4.52 -2.08
N VAL A 52 18.13 4.01 -0.98
CA VAL A 52 16.69 3.78 -0.76
C VAL A 52 15.86 5.04 -1.03
N LYS A 53 16.25 6.19 -0.47
CA LYS A 53 15.49 7.45 -0.61
C LYS A 53 15.45 7.94 -2.06
N GLU A 54 16.61 7.95 -2.74
CA GLU A 54 16.70 8.39 -4.13
C GLU A 54 15.91 7.49 -5.08
N ARG A 55 15.98 6.16 -4.86
CA ARG A 55 15.22 5.21 -5.66
C ARG A 55 13.72 5.32 -5.43
N ALA A 56 13.28 5.44 -4.19
CA ALA A 56 11.87 5.61 -3.88
C ALA A 56 11.27 6.85 -4.56
N ILE A 57 12.03 7.97 -4.58
CA ILE A 57 11.61 9.20 -5.27
C ILE A 57 11.60 9.00 -6.79
N SER A 58 12.67 8.46 -7.35
CA SER A 58 12.81 8.31 -8.80
C SER A 58 11.77 7.34 -9.40
N LEU A 59 11.37 6.34 -8.65
CA LEU A 59 10.31 5.40 -9.02
C LEU A 59 8.90 5.96 -8.80
N GLY A 60 8.74 7.06 -8.08
CA GLY A 60 7.43 7.60 -7.71
C GLY A 60 6.71 6.78 -6.62
N LEU A 61 7.45 5.94 -5.89
CA LEU A 61 6.89 5.17 -4.78
C LEU A 61 6.53 6.07 -3.60
N GLU A 62 7.38 7.06 -3.31
CA GLU A 62 7.15 7.97 -2.19
C GLU A 62 7.73 9.38 -2.44
N SER A 63 7.16 10.37 -1.75
CA SER A 63 7.62 11.75 -1.78
C SER A 63 8.87 11.97 -0.91
N LYS A 64 9.65 12.99 -1.22
CA LYS A 64 10.82 13.37 -0.42
C LYS A 64 10.45 13.71 1.03
N ASP A 65 9.32 14.39 1.23
CA ASP A 65 8.90 14.84 2.56
C ASP A 65 8.45 13.65 3.43
N ASN A 66 7.71 12.71 2.86
CA ASN A 66 7.31 11.49 3.56
C ASN A 66 8.52 10.61 3.89
N LEU A 67 9.49 10.51 2.99
CA LEU A 67 10.74 9.79 3.27
C LEU A 67 11.55 10.46 4.38
N ASN A 68 11.63 11.80 4.40
CA ASN A 68 12.30 12.53 5.48
C ASN A 68 11.58 12.25 6.82
N LEU A 69 10.26 12.21 6.84
CA LEU A 69 9.49 11.84 8.03
C LEU A 69 9.79 10.41 8.46
N LEU A 70 9.69 9.42 7.57
CA LEU A 70 9.97 8.00 7.88
C LEU A 70 11.36 7.80 8.48
N PHE A 71 12.38 8.42 7.87
CA PHE A 71 13.75 8.28 8.31
C PHE A 71 14.15 9.25 9.45
N SER A 72 13.21 10.02 9.99
CA SER A 72 13.39 10.77 11.24
C SER A 72 13.06 9.94 12.48
N TYR A 73 12.34 8.81 12.32
CA TYR A 73 12.06 7.90 13.44
C TYR A 73 13.33 7.14 13.86
N PRO A 74 13.45 6.81 15.17
CA PRO A 74 14.63 6.10 15.66
C PRO A 74 14.77 4.74 14.97
N ALA A 75 16.01 4.34 14.74
CA ALA A 75 16.40 3.03 14.20
C ALA A 75 15.93 2.68 12.77
N THR A 76 15.27 3.57 12.02
CA THR A 76 14.81 3.28 10.67
C THR A 76 15.92 2.94 9.71
N GLU A 77 17.09 3.59 9.80
CA GLU A 77 18.27 3.25 8.98
C GLU A 77 18.76 1.82 9.29
N ASN A 78 18.83 1.45 10.58
CA ASN A 78 19.26 0.12 11.00
C ASN A 78 18.29 -0.97 10.51
N ILE A 79 16.98 -0.71 10.60
CA ILE A 79 15.95 -1.61 10.07
C ILE A 79 16.09 -1.78 8.57
N ALA A 80 16.31 -0.68 7.85
CA ALA A 80 16.52 -0.72 6.41
C ALA A 80 17.73 -1.60 6.05
N GLU A 81 18.84 -1.48 6.76
CA GLU A 81 20.03 -2.32 6.55
C GLU A 81 19.76 -3.81 6.84
N GLU A 82 19.04 -4.11 7.91
CA GLU A 82 18.73 -5.50 8.29
C GLU A 82 17.77 -6.16 7.32
N ILE A 83 16.72 -5.45 6.93
CA ILE A 83 15.78 -5.93 5.91
C ILE A 83 16.48 -6.09 4.55
N ALA A 84 17.34 -5.15 4.17
CA ALA A 84 18.13 -5.26 2.94
C ALA A 84 18.92 -6.57 2.89
N ARG A 85 19.59 -6.95 3.99
CA ARG A 85 20.32 -8.24 4.08
C ARG A 85 19.42 -9.46 3.93
N ILE A 86 18.17 -9.40 4.46
CA ILE A 86 17.22 -10.51 4.37
C ILE A 86 16.76 -10.73 2.93
N ILE A 87 16.63 -9.66 2.14
CA ILE A 87 16.09 -9.72 0.78
C ILE A 87 17.17 -9.67 -0.32
N ASP A 88 18.44 -9.57 0.04
CA ASP A 88 19.53 -9.35 -0.93
C ASP A 88 19.65 -10.49 -1.95
N ASP A 89 19.56 -11.73 -1.50
CA ASP A 89 19.66 -12.93 -2.32
C ASP A 89 18.38 -13.28 -3.10
N GLU A 90 17.26 -12.59 -2.83
CA GLU A 90 15.98 -12.87 -3.49
C GLU A 90 15.95 -12.25 -4.89
N THR A 91 15.51 -13.00 -5.88
CA THR A 91 15.42 -12.53 -7.28
C THR A 91 14.14 -11.74 -7.53
N GLN A 92 13.03 -12.23 -6.99
CA GLN A 92 11.71 -11.59 -7.06
C GLN A 92 10.88 -12.00 -5.84
N ILE A 93 10.21 -11.02 -5.23
CA ILE A 93 9.40 -11.23 -4.04
C ILE A 93 7.95 -10.88 -4.40
N ASP A 94 7.03 -11.82 -4.18
CA ASP A 94 5.60 -11.48 -4.23
C ASP A 94 5.25 -10.58 -3.03
N ILE A 95 5.40 -9.27 -3.24
CA ILE A 95 5.20 -8.26 -2.21
C ILE A 95 3.78 -8.31 -1.63
N ASN A 96 2.77 -8.63 -2.46
CA ASN A 96 1.39 -8.72 -2.02
C ASN A 96 1.17 -9.95 -1.13
N ALA A 97 1.68 -11.12 -1.51
CA ALA A 97 1.61 -12.33 -0.68
C ALA A 97 2.36 -12.15 0.65
N VAL A 98 3.53 -11.52 0.62
CA VAL A 98 4.31 -11.20 1.84
C VAL A 98 3.51 -10.25 2.75
N TYR A 99 2.90 -9.21 2.19
CA TYR A 99 2.08 -8.25 2.93
C TYR A 99 0.85 -8.92 3.55
N GLN A 100 0.12 -9.71 2.79
CA GLN A 100 -1.04 -10.46 3.28
C GLN A 100 -0.66 -11.44 4.40
N ALA A 101 0.45 -12.16 4.24
CA ALA A 101 0.97 -13.03 5.28
C ALA A 101 1.42 -12.24 6.51
N TYR A 102 2.00 -11.04 6.33
CA TYR A 102 2.42 -10.16 7.41
C TYR A 102 1.22 -9.68 8.24
N LEU A 103 0.12 -9.26 7.60
CA LEU A 103 -1.12 -8.83 8.25
C LEU A 103 -1.93 -9.98 8.88
N SER A 104 -1.66 -11.25 8.52
CA SER A 104 -2.41 -12.41 9.04
C SER A 104 -2.16 -12.70 10.52
N VAL A 105 -1.22 -12.03 11.14
CA VAL A 105 -0.84 -12.22 12.54
C VAL A 105 -0.96 -10.90 13.25
N ASP A 106 -1.63 -10.91 14.39
CA ASP A 106 -1.74 -9.75 15.25
C ASP A 106 -0.48 -9.57 16.13
N TYR A 107 -0.28 -8.39 16.67
CA TYR A 107 0.77 -8.12 17.65
C TYR A 107 0.14 -7.64 18.96
N ARG A 108 0.74 -8.03 20.06
CA ARG A 108 0.26 -7.71 21.42
C ARG A 108 1.42 -7.38 22.35
N MET A 109 1.10 -6.67 23.43
CA MET A 109 2.02 -6.48 24.53
C MET A 109 1.95 -7.68 25.47
N CYS A 110 3.11 -8.31 25.71
CA CYS A 110 3.28 -9.37 26.69
C CYS A 110 4.50 -9.05 27.53
N ASN A 111 4.35 -8.92 28.85
CA ASN A 111 5.45 -8.58 29.78
C ASN A 111 6.27 -7.34 29.34
N ASN A 112 5.60 -6.28 28.90
CA ASN A 112 6.21 -5.06 28.35
C ASN A 112 7.03 -5.27 27.05
N LEU A 113 6.83 -6.38 26.36
CA LEU A 113 7.42 -6.65 25.06
C LEU A 113 6.32 -6.80 24.00
N VAL A 114 6.62 -6.35 22.79
CA VAL A 114 5.77 -6.57 21.63
C VAL A 114 6.08 -7.95 21.05
N GLU A 115 5.06 -8.78 20.96
CA GLU A 115 5.13 -10.13 20.38
C GLU A 115 4.08 -10.30 19.31
N PHE A 116 4.42 -11.01 18.24
CA PHE A 116 3.44 -11.45 17.26
C PHE A 116 2.70 -12.68 17.80
N SER A 117 1.39 -12.59 17.86
CA SER A 117 0.54 -13.70 18.31
C SER A 117 -0.23 -14.30 17.12
N GLY A 118 -0.20 -15.62 16.98
CA GLY A 118 -1.08 -16.33 16.06
C GLY A 118 -2.53 -16.15 16.48
N GLY A 119 -3.23 -15.18 15.91
CA GLY A 119 -4.63 -14.87 16.18
C GLY A 119 -5.35 -14.43 14.89
N LYS A 120 -6.68 -14.55 14.90
CA LYS A 120 -7.55 -14.27 13.73
C LYS A 120 -7.66 -12.77 13.37
N ASN A 121 -7.03 -11.84 14.08
CA ASN A 121 -7.58 -10.48 14.22
C ASN A 121 -6.79 -9.33 13.57
N GLY A 122 -5.59 -9.53 13.03
CA GLY A 122 -4.87 -8.44 12.34
C GLY A 122 -5.61 -7.98 11.08
N ARG A 123 -6.27 -8.90 10.38
CA ARG A 123 -7.11 -8.60 9.21
C ARG A 123 -8.44 -7.94 9.59
N ASP A 124 -9.04 -8.38 10.70
CA ASP A 124 -10.34 -7.88 11.16
C ASP A 124 -10.25 -6.42 11.64
N THR A 125 -9.09 -5.99 12.13
CA THR A 125 -8.88 -4.62 12.64
C THR A 125 -8.78 -3.58 11.52
N LEU A 126 -8.29 -3.97 10.33
CA LEU A 126 -8.14 -3.09 9.16
C LEU A 126 -9.20 -3.36 8.09
N GLY A 127 -10.07 -4.38 8.26
CA GLY A 127 -10.99 -4.81 7.21
C GLY A 127 -10.28 -5.28 5.93
N SER A 128 -9.00 -5.63 6.04
CA SER A 128 -8.17 -5.97 4.88
C SER A 128 -8.41 -7.41 4.44
N TYR A 129 -9.33 -7.59 3.50
CA TYR A 129 -9.60 -8.89 2.87
C TYR A 129 -8.81 -9.03 1.58
N TYR A 130 -8.03 -10.11 1.50
CA TYR A 130 -7.31 -10.46 0.27
C TYR A 130 -8.29 -10.92 -0.81
N THR A 131 -8.26 -10.25 -1.94
CA THR A 131 -8.93 -10.72 -3.15
C THR A 131 -7.92 -11.48 -4.01
N GLN A 132 -8.19 -12.76 -4.29
CA GLN A 132 -7.34 -13.55 -5.18
C GLN A 132 -7.32 -12.92 -6.58
N GLU A 133 -6.15 -12.94 -7.21
CA GLU A 133 -5.95 -12.22 -8.49
C GLU A 133 -6.84 -12.75 -9.62
N GLU A 134 -7.09 -14.06 -9.65
CA GLU A 134 -7.97 -14.67 -10.62
C GLU A 134 -9.42 -14.15 -10.47
N PHE A 135 -9.91 -14.05 -9.23
CA PHE A 135 -11.25 -13.50 -8.98
C PHE A 135 -11.31 -12.00 -9.32
N ALA A 136 -10.28 -11.24 -8.94
CA ALA A 136 -10.20 -9.83 -9.30
C ALA A 136 -10.24 -9.64 -10.81
N TYR A 137 -9.51 -10.46 -11.56
CA TYR A 137 -9.47 -10.41 -13.02
C TYR A 137 -10.85 -10.72 -13.64
N GLU A 138 -11.50 -11.84 -13.24
CA GLU A 138 -12.80 -12.24 -13.79
C GLU A 138 -13.90 -11.21 -13.50
N ILE A 139 -13.95 -10.69 -12.27
CA ILE A 139 -14.92 -9.66 -11.88
C ILE A 139 -14.67 -8.37 -12.67
N THR A 140 -13.42 -7.94 -12.75
CA THR A 140 -13.05 -6.71 -13.47
C THR A 140 -13.32 -6.84 -14.96
N LYS A 141 -12.99 -7.98 -15.56
CA LYS A 141 -13.27 -8.26 -16.96
C LYS A 141 -14.77 -8.15 -17.24
N LYS A 142 -15.60 -8.78 -16.41
CA LYS A 142 -17.06 -8.72 -16.55
C LYS A 142 -17.58 -7.29 -16.44
N ALA A 143 -17.08 -6.50 -15.48
CA ALA A 143 -17.51 -5.11 -15.31
C ALA A 143 -17.14 -4.24 -16.52
N ILE A 144 -15.92 -4.42 -17.05
CA ILE A 144 -15.47 -3.69 -18.26
C ILE A 144 -16.24 -4.16 -19.49
N ASP A 145 -16.49 -5.46 -19.66
CA ASP A 145 -17.30 -5.99 -20.76
C ASP A 145 -18.71 -5.38 -20.76
N GLU A 146 -19.36 -5.31 -19.58
CA GLU A 146 -20.69 -4.73 -19.42
C GLU A 146 -20.68 -3.22 -19.73
N TYR A 147 -19.66 -2.49 -19.27
CA TYR A 147 -19.48 -1.09 -19.61
C TYR A 147 -19.37 -0.90 -21.14
N LEU A 148 -18.51 -1.68 -21.80
CA LEU A 148 -18.26 -1.58 -23.24
C LEU A 148 -19.51 -1.88 -24.08
N VAL A 149 -20.33 -2.87 -23.67
CA VAL A 149 -21.60 -3.20 -24.36
C VAL A 149 -22.60 -2.03 -24.31
N ASN A 150 -22.55 -1.23 -23.24
CA ASN A 150 -23.44 -0.08 -23.07
C ASN A 150 -22.89 1.21 -23.71
N CYS A 151 -21.66 1.22 -24.23
CA CYS A 151 -21.11 2.37 -24.92
C CYS A 151 -21.65 2.50 -26.33
N ILE A 152 -22.02 3.71 -26.74
CA ILE A 152 -22.48 4.01 -28.10
C ILE A 152 -21.32 3.85 -29.11
N THR A 153 -20.09 4.15 -28.67
CA THR A 153 -18.85 4.01 -29.44
C THR A 153 -17.78 3.39 -28.56
N ASN A 154 -16.89 2.58 -29.14
CA ASN A 154 -15.78 2.00 -28.41
C ASN A 154 -14.87 3.11 -27.87
N PRO A 155 -14.67 3.21 -26.55
CA PRO A 155 -13.81 4.21 -25.96
C PRO A 155 -12.33 3.90 -26.25
N ASN A 156 -11.53 4.94 -26.50
CA ASN A 156 -10.08 4.82 -26.63
C ASN A 156 -9.39 4.76 -25.27
N ILE A 157 -10.08 5.21 -24.21
CA ILE A 157 -9.60 5.27 -22.85
C ILE A 157 -10.76 5.04 -21.87
N ILE A 158 -10.53 4.31 -20.81
CA ILE A 158 -11.48 4.03 -19.71
C ILE A 158 -10.85 4.48 -18.41
N SER A 159 -11.64 5.09 -17.52
CA SER A 159 -11.26 5.40 -16.15
C SER A 159 -11.83 4.35 -15.19
N VAL A 160 -10.95 3.74 -14.39
CA VAL A 160 -11.33 2.71 -13.39
C VAL A 160 -10.91 3.17 -12.01
N ALA A 161 -11.83 3.12 -11.05
CA ALA A 161 -11.57 3.51 -9.67
C ALA A 161 -11.81 2.34 -8.70
N ASP A 162 -10.91 2.24 -7.70
CA ASP A 162 -11.05 1.35 -6.54
C ASP A 162 -10.83 2.17 -5.26
N PHE A 163 -11.89 2.35 -4.47
CA PHE A 163 -11.89 3.18 -3.25
C PHE A 163 -11.47 2.43 -1.98
N SER A 164 -11.01 1.20 -2.13
CA SER A 164 -10.42 0.37 -1.07
C SER A 164 -9.37 -0.55 -1.67
N CYS A 165 -8.41 0.05 -2.39
CA CYS A 165 -7.60 -0.67 -3.37
C CYS A 165 -6.64 -1.71 -2.75
N GLY A 166 -6.35 -1.65 -1.46
CA GLY A 166 -5.43 -2.57 -0.80
C GLY A 166 -4.11 -2.70 -1.57
N GLY A 167 -3.70 -3.93 -1.87
CA GLY A 167 -2.53 -4.23 -2.70
C GLY A 167 -2.77 -4.13 -4.21
N GLY A 168 -3.87 -3.52 -4.66
CA GLY A 168 -4.11 -3.16 -6.07
C GLY A 168 -4.63 -4.26 -6.98
N ALA A 169 -5.18 -5.35 -6.45
CA ALA A 169 -5.61 -6.50 -7.26
C ALA A 169 -6.56 -6.12 -8.41
N PHE A 170 -7.60 -5.34 -8.11
CA PHE A 170 -8.58 -4.89 -9.11
C PHE A 170 -7.98 -3.88 -10.11
N LEU A 171 -7.09 -2.99 -9.67
CA LEU A 171 -6.46 -2.01 -10.56
C LEU A 171 -5.51 -2.68 -11.55
N ILE A 172 -4.76 -3.69 -11.08
CA ILE A 172 -3.89 -4.50 -11.95
C ILE A 172 -4.73 -5.32 -12.92
N ALA A 173 -5.82 -5.91 -12.47
CA ALA A 173 -6.77 -6.61 -13.32
C ALA A 173 -7.34 -5.68 -14.40
N ALA A 174 -7.75 -4.46 -14.03
CA ALA A 174 -8.26 -3.47 -14.97
C ALA A 174 -7.22 -3.08 -16.03
N TYR A 175 -5.96 -2.89 -15.63
CA TYR A 175 -4.87 -2.66 -16.57
C TYR A 175 -4.72 -3.81 -17.57
N LYS A 176 -4.67 -5.06 -17.07
CA LYS A 176 -4.50 -6.25 -17.91
C LYS A 176 -5.66 -6.41 -18.90
N VAL A 177 -6.90 -6.31 -18.44
CA VAL A 177 -8.10 -6.40 -19.28
C VAL A 177 -8.11 -5.32 -20.36
N CYS A 178 -7.86 -4.06 -19.99
CA CYS A 178 -7.82 -2.96 -20.96
C CYS A 178 -6.69 -3.12 -21.97
N LYS A 179 -5.53 -3.60 -21.53
CA LYS A 179 -4.39 -3.90 -22.39
C LYS A 179 -4.73 -4.98 -23.43
N ASP A 180 -5.40 -6.05 -23.01
CA ASP A 180 -5.84 -7.13 -23.92
C ASP A 180 -6.84 -6.64 -24.95
N TYR A 181 -7.66 -5.65 -24.60
CA TYR A 181 -8.62 -5.00 -25.52
C TYR A 181 -8.00 -3.86 -26.36
N GLY A 182 -6.73 -3.52 -26.16
CA GLY A 182 -6.08 -2.39 -26.82
C GLY A 182 -6.61 -1.01 -26.39
N ILE A 183 -7.26 -0.94 -25.21
CA ILE A 183 -7.85 0.26 -24.63
C ILE A 183 -6.87 0.86 -23.62
N LYS A 184 -6.70 2.18 -23.64
CA LYS A 184 -5.95 2.89 -22.59
C LYS A 184 -6.78 2.96 -21.33
N VAL A 185 -6.12 2.93 -20.16
CA VAL A 185 -6.79 3.02 -18.87
C VAL A 185 -6.20 4.13 -18.01
N LYS A 186 -7.07 4.84 -17.28
CA LYS A 186 -6.71 5.67 -16.14
C LYS A 186 -7.14 4.93 -14.88
N LEU A 187 -6.20 4.70 -13.97
CA LEU A 187 -6.42 3.97 -12.72
C LEU A 187 -6.43 4.94 -11.55
N VAL A 188 -7.45 4.86 -10.72
CA VAL A 188 -7.53 5.61 -9.46
C VAL A 188 -7.71 4.61 -8.32
N GLY A 189 -6.79 4.63 -7.37
CA GLY A 189 -6.85 3.80 -6.16
C GLY A 189 -6.84 4.67 -4.92
N VAL A 190 -7.64 4.31 -3.94
CA VAL A 190 -7.67 4.96 -2.62
C VAL A 190 -7.55 3.90 -1.55
N ASP A 191 -6.72 4.14 -0.56
CA ASP A 191 -6.68 3.32 0.66
C ASP A 191 -6.23 4.17 1.86
N VAL A 192 -6.65 3.78 3.05
CA VAL A 192 -6.23 4.41 4.32
C VAL A 192 -4.88 3.90 4.80
N ASP A 193 -4.48 2.71 4.33
CA ASP A 193 -3.20 2.09 4.70
C ASP A 193 -2.07 2.61 3.80
N PRO A 194 -1.07 3.31 4.36
CA PRO A 194 0.03 3.84 3.59
C PRO A 194 0.90 2.74 2.97
N ILE A 195 0.99 1.55 3.61
CA ILE A 195 1.75 0.42 3.07
C ILE A 195 1.02 -0.15 1.84
N ALA A 196 -0.30 -0.32 1.93
CA ALA A 196 -1.12 -0.80 0.82
C ALA A 196 -1.02 0.11 -0.41
N THR A 197 -1.13 1.43 -0.22
CA THR A 197 -0.99 2.40 -1.33
C THR A 197 0.39 2.35 -1.99
N MET A 198 1.45 2.19 -1.20
CA MET A 198 2.83 2.06 -1.72
C MET A 198 2.99 0.73 -2.48
N ILE A 199 2.47 -0.38 -1.96
CA ILE A 199 2.48 -1.68 -2.65
C ILE A 199 1.74 -1.60 -3.98
N THR A 200 0.56 -0.97 -4.01
CA THR A 200 -0.22 -0.78 -5.24
C THR A 200 0.58 0.00 -6.29
N ARG A 201 1.26 1.10 -5.92
CA ARG A 201 2.14 1.83 -6.84
C ARG A 201 3.27 0.94 -7.36
N SER A 202 3.96 0.21 -6.48
CA SER A 202 5.04 -0.70 -6.87
C SER A 202 4.59 -1.72 -7.90
N ARG A 203 3.48 -2.38 -7.66
CA ARG A 203 2.95 -3.41 -8.56
C ARG A 203 2.51 -2.85 -9.91
N LEU A 204 1.92 -1.65 -9.94
CA LEU A 204 1.58 -0.98 -11.19
C LEU A 204 2.83 -0.58 -11.98
N ILE A 205 3.90 -0.19 -11.31
CA ILE A 205 5.21 0.09 -11.93
C ILE A 205 5.80 -1.21 -12.52
N GLU A 206 5.73 -2.32 -11.80
CA GLU A 206 6.19 -3.64 -12.28
C GLU A 206 5.42 -4.10 -13.54
N GLU A 207 4.13 -3.78 -13.63
CA GLU A 207 3.31 -4.01 -14.84
C GLU A 207 3.55 -2.96 -15.95
N HIS A 208 4.50 -2.03 -15.77
CA HIS A 208 4.83 -0.94 -16.70
C HIS A 208 3.70 0.08 -16.93
N VAL A 209 2.82 0.28 -15.95
CA VAL A 209 1.82 1.34 -15.98
C VAL A 209 2.51 2.68 -15.81
N GLY A 210 2.35 3.56 -16.79
CA GLY A 210 2.97 4.90 -16.73
C GLY A 210 2.39 5.75 -15.59
N ASN A 211 3.21 6.60 -14.98
CA ASN A 211 2.79 7.45 -13.85
C ASN A 211 1.58 8.35 -14.17
N ASN A 212 1.38 8.72 -15.42
CA ASN A 212 0.23 9.53 -15.86
C ASN A 212 -1.07 8.71 -15.98
N ALA A 213 -0.98 7.39 -15.95
CA ALA A 213 -2.12 6.48 -16.07
C ALA A 213 -2.58 5.94 -14.72
N GLN A 214 -1.88 6.27 -13.62
CA GLN A 214 -2.20 5.84 -12.27
C GLN A 214 -2.24 7.02 -11.29
N HIS A 215 -3.24 7.03 -10.43
CA HIS A 215 -3.40 8.00 -9.35
C HIS A 215 -3.77 7.27 -8.07
N ILE A 216 -2.76 6.92 -7.27
CA ILE A 216 -2.95 6.19 -6.01
C ILE A 216 -2.88 7.17 -4.84
N ILE A 217 -3.98 7.26 -4.10
CA ILE A 217 -4.22 8.27 -3.06
C ILE A 217 -4.23 7.58 -1.70
N LEU A 218 -3.41 8.07 -0.78
CA LEU A 218 -3.55 7.78 0.63
C LEU A 218 -4.66 8.66 1.21
N GLY A 219 -5.76 8.06 1.63
CA GLY A 219 -6.90 8.80 2.14
C GLY A 219 -8.07 7.92 2.55
N ASN A 220 -9.04 8.54 3.19
CA ASN A 220 -10.27 7.86 3.60
C ASN A 220 -11.43 8.30 2.70
N PRO A 221 -11.96 7.42 1.84
CA PRO A 221 -13.03 7.76 0.90
C PRO A 221 -14.38 8.06 1.58
N LEU A 222 -14.52 7.75 2.86
CA LEU A 222 -15.69 8.09 3.65
C LEU A 222 -15.66 9.52 4.20
N LEU A 223 -14.50 10.20 4.09
CA LEU A 223 -14.29 11.58 4.52
C LEU A 223 -14.10 12.45 3.29
N THR A 224 -15.10 13.26 2.97
CA THR A 224 -15.06 14.20 1.84
C THR A 224 -14.84 15.62 2.32
N VAL A 225 -13.97 16.37 1.67
CA VAL A 225 -13.75 17.80 1.89
C VAL A 225 -13.71 18.53 0.57
N SER A 226 -14.19 19.78 0.58
CA SER A 226 -14.19 20.66 -0.59
C SER A 226 -12.81 21.17 -1.00
N ASN A 227 -11.77 20.93 -0.19
CA ASN A 227 -10.38 21.33 -0.47
C ASN A 227 -9.40 20.31 0.14
N SER A 228 -9.02 19.30 -0.62
CA SER A 228 -8.00 18.35 -0.20
C SER A 228 -6.60 18.99 -0.29
N GLN A 229 -5.98 19.24 0.84
CA GLN A 229 -4.56 19.52 0.89
C GLN A 229 -3.80 18.19 0.93
N LYS A 230 -3.11 17.84 -0.15
CA LYS A 230 -2.08 16.79 -0.13
C LYS A 230 -1.02 17.22 0.86
N SER A 231 -0.90 16.56 2.01
CA SER A 231 0.08 16.97 3.00
C SER A 231 0.76 15.78 3.65
N THR A 232 2.01 16.00 4.03
CA THR A 232 2.76 15.15 4.97
C THR A 232 1.96 14.84 6.24
N LYS A 233 0.96 15.66 6.59
CA LYS A 233 0.02 15.42 7.67
C LYS A 233 -0.84 14.17 7.45
N ALA A 234 -1.39 13.98 6.24
CA ALA A 234 -2.16 12.77 5.92
C ALA A 234 -1.31 11.50 6.15
N PHE A 235 -0.07 11.53 5.69
CA PHE A 235 0.86 10.43 5.88
C PHE A 235 1.18 10.18 7.36
N SER A 236 1.47 11.24 8.14
CA SER A 236 1.69 11.13 9.59
C SER A 236 0.46 10.58 10.33
N MET A 237 -0.75 11.03 9.97
CA MET A 237 -1.99 10.52 10.57
C MET A 237 -2.20 9.02 10.24
N ALA A 238 -1.92 8.62 9.02
CA ALA A 238 -2.01 7.21 8.61
C ALA A 238 -0.97 6.34 9.32
N LEU A 239 0.28 6.80 9.47
CA LEU A 239 1.31 6.08 10.22
C LEU A 239 0.90 5.85 11.68
N SER A 240 0.23 6.81 12.31
CA SER A 240 -0.28 6.68 13.69
C SER A 240 -1.63 5.95 13.80
N GLY A 241 -2.19 5.45 12.69
CA GLY A 241 -3.45 4.72 12.64
C GLY A 241 -4.68 5.59 12.88
N ARG A 242 -4.61 6.89 12.63
CA ARG A 242 -5.71 7.84 12.81
C ARG A 242 -6.51 8.02 11.52
N TYR A 243 -7.09 6.95 11.01
CA TYR A 243 -7.73 6.86 9.69
C TYR A 243 -9.00 7.72 9.53
N TYR A 244 -9.60 8.18 10.62
CA TYR A 244 -10.78 9.08 10.61
C TYR A 244 -10.42 10.55 10.84
N ASN A 245 -9.14 10.91 10.72
CA ASN A 245 -8.72 12.31 10.82
C ASN A 245 -9.07 13.06 9.52
N SER A 246 -9.51 14.32 9.65
CA SER A 246 -9.87 15.18 8.51
C SER A 246 -8.72 15.42 7.52
N ASP A 247 -7.46 15.27 7.95
CA ASP A 247 -6.30 15.35 7.06
C ASP A 247 -6.23 14.21 6.04
N LEU A 248 -6.97 13.10 6.28
CA LEU A 248 -7.12 11.97 5.34
C LEU A 248 -8.34 12.11 4.43
N ALA A 249 -9.14 13.15 4.57
CA ALA A 249 -10.27 13.39 3.70
C ALA A 249 -9.80 13.64 2.25
N ILE A 250 -10.53 13.10 1.30
CA ILE A 250 -10.22 13.20 -0.14
C ILE A 250 -11.36 13.86 -0.91
N ASP A 251 -11.00 14.49 -2.01
CA ASP A 251 -11.97 15.01 -2.98
C ASP A 251 -12.20 13.95 -4.07
N ILE A 252 -13.43 13.41 -4.14
CA ILE A 252 -13.87 12.40 -5.12
C ILE A 252 -14.89 13.04 -6.08
N ASN A 253 -14.61 14.24 -6.57
CA ASN A 253 -15.53 14.95 -7.46
C ASN A 253 -15.41 14.54 -8.95
N GLU A 254 -14.63 13.49 -9.25
CA GLU A 254 -14.51 12.96 -10.60
C GLU A 254 -15.50 11.81 -10.82
N SER A 255 -16.04 11.72 -12.03
CA SER A 255 -16.79 10.55 -12.48
C SER A 255 -15.85 9.53 -13.11
N TYR A 256 -16.11 8.26 -12.85
CA TYR A 256 -15.34 7.16 -13.39
C TYR A 256 -16.25 6.27 -14.26
N ASP A 257 -15.68 5.68 -15.32
CA ASP A 257 -16.41 4.78 -16.20
C ASP A 257 -16.75 3.46 -15.51
N VAL A 258 -15.84 2.96 -14.68
CA VAL A 258 -16.02 1.75 -13.89
C VAL A 258 -15.52 2.00 -12.46
N ALA A 259 -16.36 1.72 -11.47
CA ALA A 259 -15.96 1.65 -10.06
C ALA A 259 -16.02 0.19 -9.61
N ILE A 260 -14.93 -0.31 -9.06
CA ILE A 260 -14.78 -1.69 -8.66
C ILE A 260 -13.93 -1.79 -7.40
N GLY A 261 -14.20 -2.76 -6.53
CA GLY A 261 -13.43 -2.95 -5.31
C GLY A 261 -14.08 -3.98 -4.38
N ASN A 262 -13.36 -4.30 -3.31
CA ASN A 262 -13.84 -5.13 -2.21
C ASN A 262 -13.72 -4.32 -0.90
N PRO A 263 -14.66 -3.42 -0.60
CA PRO A 263 -14.60 -2.59 0.60
C PRO A 263 -14.71 -3.43 1.88
N PRO A 264 -14.08 -2.98 3.00
CA PRO A 264 -14.14 -3.64 4.29
C PRO A 264 -15.53 -3.63 4.92
#